data_3c32e9a1407aaf6c70d22e206b3123ee
#
_entry.id   3c32e9a1407aaf6c70d22e206b3123ee
#
_cell.length_a   1.000
_cell.length_b   1.000
_cell.length_c   1.000
_cell.angle_alpha   90.00
_cell.angle_beta   90.00
_cell.angle_gamma   90.00
#
_symmetry.space_group_name_H-M   'P 1'
#
loop_
_entity.id
_entity.type
_entity.pdbx_description
1 polymer ?
#
loop_
_entity_poly.entity_id
_entity_poly.type
_entity_poly.pdbx_seq_one_letter_code
_entity_poly.pdbx_strand_id
1 'polypeptide(L)'
;TYCRCEECEKVNRYEGAPSGNYIRFLNKLAERFPDKEFSTLAYLFTMQPPKHVKPLPNVNIMLCDIDCDREVPLTDNASGREFIEAMEGWAALSDNIFVWDYGINFDNMVAPFPNFPILKPNIGLFRRNHATMHFSQIGGSYGGDFSEMRTYVVAKLMWNPDQDTDSLMLRFMRGYYGPAAPYIYQYEKLLEGALLAGGQRLWIYDSPVSHKDGMLNAACRKRYGELFDCAERAVAGDSVLLRRVRLTRLPLMYSNLEIARTTADKDLGAVVSELDAFEKYVTQFGVKTLNERNNSPQEYCRLYRERYLPAENSNLALGARIVWIDAPAEKYRASGEKTLTDGLF
;
A
#
# COMPACT_ATOMS: atom_id res chain seq x y z
N THR A 1 -10.42 1.77 -21.16
CA THR A 1 -10.62 1.45 -22.61
C THR A 1 -10.44 2.71 -23.42
N TYR A 2 -9.83 2.62 -24.61
CA TYR A 2 -9.66 3.71 -25.58
C TYR A 2 -10.41 3.41 -26.88
N CYS A 3 -10.60 4.42 -27.73
CA CYS A 3 -11.29 4.28 -29.02
C CYS A 3 -10.50 3.35 -29.96
N ARG A 4 -11.18 2.36 -30.54
CA ARG A 4 -10.62 1.38 -31.49
C ARG A 4 -11.23 1.49 -32.89
N CYS A 5 -11.78 2.66 -33.25
CA CYS A 5 -12.20 2.89 -34.63
C CYS A 5 -10.98 2.91 -35.58
N GLU A 6 -11.22 2.73 -36.86
CA GLU A 6 -10.17 2.59 -37.87
C GLU A 6 -9.18 3.77 -37.85
N GLU A 7 -9.69 5.00 -37.72
CA GLU A 7 -8.84 6.21 -37.67
C GLU A 7 -7.96 6.25 -36.42
N CYS A 8 -8.51 5.93 -35.23
CA CYS A 8 -7.71 5.88 -34.01
C CYS A 8 -6.65 4.77 -34.07
N GLU A 9 -7.01 3.58 -34.59
CA GLU A 9 -6.06 2.49 -34.71
C GLU A 9 -4.96 2.77 -35.75
N LYS A 10 -5.26 3.52 -36.80
CA LYS A 10 -4.25 3.99 -37.75
C LYS A 10 -3.21 4.88 -37.08
N VAL A 11 -3.66 5.83 -36.26
CA VAL A 11 -2.76 6.70 -35.48
C VAL A 11 -1.99 5.89 -34.44
N ASN A 12 -2.65 4.98 -33.69
CA ASN A 12 -1.99 4.13 -32.71
C ASN A 12 -0.86 3.29 -33.32
N ARG A 13 -1.08 2.71 -34.51
CA ARG A 13 -0.04 1.97 -35.24
C ARG A 13 1.12 2.87 -35.67
N TYR A 14 0.82 4.07 -36.15
CA TYR A 14 1.85 5.03 -36.55
C TYR A 14 2.69 5.49 -35.36
N GLU A 15 2.05 5.86 -34.28
CA GLU A 15 2.73 6.34 -33.07
C GLU A 15 3.31 5.20 -32.19
N GLY A 16 2.91 3.96 -32.42
CA GLY A 16 3.34 2.79 -31.66
C GLY A 16 2.66 2.66 -30.29
N ALA A 17 1.85 3.64 -29.90
CA ALA A 17 1.11 3.64 -28.63
C ALA A 17 -0.18 4.49 -28.73
N PRO A 18 -1.24 4.16 -27.95
CA PRO A 18 -2.45 4.97 -27.88
C PRO A 18 -2.23 6.40 -27.36
N SER A 19 -1.17 6.62 -26.58
CA SER A 19 -0.77 7.95 -26.08
C SER A 19 -0.63 8.99 -27.19
N GLY A 20 -0.22 8.57 -28.40
CA GLY A 20 -0.09 9.45 -29.55
C GLY A 20 -1.38 10.19 -29.93
N ASN A 21 -2.54 9.53 -29.86
CA ASN A 21 -3.83 10.17 -30.08
C ASN A 21 -4.13 11.24 -29.02
N TYR A 22 -3.80 10.97 -27.76
CA TYR A 22 -4.02 11.89 -26.64
C TYR A 22 -3.12 13.12 -26.76
N ILE A 23 -1.84 12.93 -27.08
CA ILE A 23 -0.91 14.07 -27.27
C ILE A 23 -1.30 14.94 -28.45
N ARG A 24 -1.72 14.35 -29.58
CA ARG A 24 -2.22 15.10 -30.73
C ARG A 24 -3.45 15.95 -30.37
N PHE A 25 -4.36 15.41 -29.59
CA PHE A 25 -5.53 16.15 -29.12
C PHE A 25 -5.14 17.28 -28.16
N LEU A 26 -4.30 16.99 -27.16
CA LEU A 26 -3.86 17.97 -26.19
C LEU A 26 -3.04 19.10 -26.82
N ASN A 27 -2.18 18.79 -27.79
CA ASN A 27 -1.43 19.80 -28.51
C ASN A 27 -2.35 20.83 -29.19
N LYS A 28 -3.46 20.37 -29.81
CA LYS A 28 -4.46 21.28 -30.38
C LYS A 28 -5.11 22.21 -29.36
N LEU A 29 -5.34 21.70 -28.13
CA LEU A 29 -5.83 22.54 -27.05
C LEU A 29 -4.76 23.50 -26.53
N ALA A 30 -3.54 23.02 -26.37
CA ALA A 30 -2.39 23.78 -25.90
C ALA A 30 -2.03 24.95 -26.87
N GLU A 31 -2.12 24.71 -28.18
CA GLU A 31 -1.97 25.77 -29.23
C GLU A 31 -3.09 26.82 -29.12
N ARG A 32 -4.32 26.37 -28.84
CA ARG A 32 -5.48 27.28 -28.75
C ARG A 32 -5.45 28.15 -27.48
N PHE A 33 -4.83 27.65 -26.40
CA PHE A 33 -4.75 28.29 -25.10
C PHE A 33 -3.30 28.32 -24.60
N PRO A 34 -2.44 29.13 -25.22
CA PRO A 34 -1.01 29.14 -24.92
C PRO A 34 -0.65 29.69 -23.54
N ASP A 35 -1.62 30.36 -22.87
CA ASP A 35 -1.51 30.86 -21.50
C ASP A 35 -1.94 29.85 -20.42
N LYS A 36 -2.31 28.64 -20.83
CA LYS A 36 -2.76 27.56 -19.93
C LYS A 36 -1.83 26.38 -19.97
N GLU A 37 -1.70 25.73 -18.81
CA GLU A 37 -1.03 24.42 -18.66
C GLU A 37 -2.06 23.30 -18.80
N PHE A 38 -1.65 22.23 -19.47
CA PHE A 38 -2.44 21.02 -19.64
C PHE A 38 -1.68 19.83 -19.04
N SER A 39 -2.37 18.93 -18.37
CA SER A 39 -1.76 17.68 -17.89
C SER A 39 -2.55 16.48 -18.41
N THR A 40 -1.83 15.42 -18.76
CA THR A 40 -2.42 14.13 -19.14
C THR A 40 -1.75 12.98 -18.42
N LEU A 41 -2.50 11.91 -18.19
CA LEU A 41 -1.98 10.70 -17.57
C LEU A 41 -1.27 9.82 -18.61
N ALA A 42 -0.01 9.45 -18.31
CA ALA A 42 0.65 8.29 -18.90
C ALA A 42 0.41 7.10 -17.95
N TYR A 43 -0.70 6.39 -18.18
CA TYR A 43 -1.27 5.42 -17.26
C TYR A 43 -1.91 4.26 -18.03
N LEU A 44 -1.63 3.03 -17.62
CA LEU A 44 -2.12 1.83 -18.31
C LEU A 44 -1.85 1.89 -19.81
N PHE A 45 -2.89 1.92 -20.65
CA PHE A 45 -2.76 1.91 -22.10
C PHE A 45 -2.11 3.17 -22.73
N THR A 46 -1.94 4.26 -21.97
CA THR A 46 -1.22 5.47 -22.38
C THR A 46 0.17 5.58 -21.74
N MET A 47 0.63 4.60 -20.99
CA MET A 47 1.92 4.65 -20.29
C MET A 47 3.07 4.84 -21.25
N GLN A 48 3.10 4.10 -22.36
CA GLN A 48 4.18 4.16 -23.31
C GLN A 48 4.14 5.46 -24.13
N PRO A 49 5.30 6.12 -24.35
CA PRO A 49 5.36 7.34 -25.14
C PRO A 49 5.11 7.08 -26.63
N PRO A 50 4.60 8.07 -27.38
CA PRO A 50 4.44 7.99 -28.83
C PRO A 50 5.80 8.12 -29.54
N LYS A 51 5.91 7.57 -30.76
CA LYS A 51 7.16 7.59 -31.55
C LYS A 51 7.42 8.91 -32.26
N HIS A 52 6.39 9.63 -32.69
CA HIS A 52 6.53 10.76 -33.62
C HIS A 52 6.03 12.08 -33.05
N VAL A 53 4.84 12.09 -32.39
CA VAL A 53 4.31 13.34 -31.85
C VAL A 53 4.97 13.66 -30.51
N LYS A 54 5.39 14.94 -30.35
CA LYS A 54 5.93 15.45 -29.08
C LYS A 54 4.89 16.31 -28.36
N PRO A 55 4.82 16.26 -27.02
CA PRO A 55 4.05 17.22 -26.24
C PRO A 55 4.55 18.66 -26.48
N LEU A 56 3.65 19.62 -26.53
CA LEU A 56 4.02 21.03 -26.50
C LEU A 56 4.55 21.44 -25.12
N PRO A 57 5.30 22.56 -25.02
CA PRO A 57 5.93 23.01 -23.77
C PRO A 57 4.95 23.23 -22.60
N ASN A 58 3.68 23.51 -22.89
CA ASN A 58 2.61 23.69 -21.90
C ASN A 58 1.76 22.41 -21.70
N VAL A 59 2.30 21.24 -22.10
CA VAL A 59 1.67 19.93 -21.86
C VAL A 59 2.55 19.10 -20.92
N ASN A 60 2.02 18.82 -19.73
CA ASN A 60 2.67 18.04 -18.68
C ASN A 60 2.25 16.56 -18.78
N ILE A 61 3.20 15.66 -18.68
CA ILE A 61 2.97 14.21 -18.72
C ILE A 61 3.03 13.64 -17.30
N MET A 62 1.88 13.20 -16.77
CA MET A 62 1.79 12.58 -15.46
C MET A 62 1.94 11.07 -15.57
N LEU A 63 3.12 10.55 -15.25
CA LEU A 63 3.41 9.12 -15.19
C LEU A 63 2.92 8.51 -13.88
N CYS A 64 2.26 7.36 -13.97
CA CYS A 64 1.71 6.62 -12.83
C CYS A 64 2.43 5.28 -12.67
N ASP A 65 2.96 5.00 -11.48
CA ASP A 65 3.71 3.76 -11.18
C ASP A 65 2.86 2.70 -10.44
N ILE A 66 1.54 2.69 -10.67
CA ILE A 66 0.56 1.88 -9.94
C ILE A 66 0.90 0.38 -9.93
N ASP A 67 1.39 -0.17 -11.04
CA ASP A 67 1.66 -1.60 -11.21
C ASP A 67 3.03 -2.04 -10.65
N CYS A 68 3.81 -1.11 -10.10
CA CYS A 68 5.11 -1.41 -9.53
C CYS A 68 5.01 -1.93 -8.10
N ASP A 69 5.87 -2.87 -7.73
CA ASP A 69 6.03 -3.35 -6.37
C ASP A 69 6.90 -2.39 -5.53
N ARG A 70 6.82 -2.46 -4.21
CA ARG A 70 7.35 -1.45 -3.29
C ARG A 70 8.36 -1.97 -2.26
N GLU A 71 8.80 -3.24 -2.37
CA GLU A 71 9.78 -3.85 -1.45
C GLU A 71 11.21 -3.40 -1.69
N VAL A 72 11.56 -3.10 -2.95
CA VAL A 72 12.87 -2.61 -3.38
C VAL A 72 12.73 -1.44 -4.35
N PRO A 73 13.78 -0.62 -4.56
CA PRO A 73 13.75 0.48 -5.54
C PRO A 73 13.29 0.01 -6.93
N LEU A 74 12.63 0.90 -7.69
CA LEU A 74 12.15 0.60 -9.04
C LEU A 74 13.25 0.08 -9.97
N THR A 75 14.50 0.53 -9.78
CA THR A 75 15.66 0.07 -10.54
C THR A 75 16.04 -1.37 -10.27
N ASP A 76 15.70 -1.88 -9.09
CA ASP A 76 16.09 -3.21 -8.61
C ASP A 76 14.92 -4.21 -8.67
N ASN A 77 13.76 -3.74 -9.15
CA ASN A 77 12.51 -4.47 -9.21
C ASN A 77 12.11 -4.80 -10.67
N ALA A 78 11.77 -6.06 -10.92
CA ALA A 78 11.30 -6.49 -12.25
C ALA A 78 10.01 -5.76 -12.68
N SER A 79 9.10 -5.44 -11.73
CA SER A 79 7.87 -4.69 -12.00
C SER A 79 8.12 -3.22 -12.38
N GLY A 80 9.26 -2.64 -11.98
CA GLY A 80 9.65 -1.28 -12.31
C GLY A 80 10.15 -1.08 -13.74
N ARG A 81 10.52 -2.16 -14.45
CA ARG A 81 11.18 -2.08 -15.77
C ARG A 81 10.35 -1.32 -16.79
N GLU A 82 9.10 -1.72 -16.99
CA GLU A 82 8.21 -1.09 -17.97
C GLU A 82 7.96 0.39 -17.65
N PHE A 83 7.81 0.72 -16.36
CA PHE A 83 7.66 2.10 -15.91
C PHE A 83 8.91 2.94 -16.18
N ILE A 84 10.11 2.41 -15.92
CA ILE A 84 11.37 3.11 -16.17
C ILE A 84 11.56 3.34 -17.67
N GLU A 85 11.34 2.33 -18.51
CA GLU A 85 11.40 2.46 -19.98
C GLU A 85 10.43 3.55 -20.48
N ALA A 86 9.20 3.57 -19.94
CA ALA A 86 8.24 4.61 -20.27
C ALA A 86 8.72 6.01 -19.80
N MET A 87 9.25 6.11 -18.58
CA MET A 87 9.75 7.37 -18.03
C MET A 87 10.91 7.94 -18.85
N GLU A 88 11.89 7.11 -19.20
CA GLU A 88 13.02 7.50 -20.05
C GLU A 88 12.56 7.94 -21.45
N GLY A 89 11.60 7.21 -22.02
CA GLY A 89 11.01 7.55 -23.30
C GLY A 89 10.25 8.87 -23.29
N TRP A 90 9.48 9.15 -22.23
CA TRP A 90 8.81 10.45 -22.06
C TRP A 90 9.79 11.58 -21.76
N ALA A 91 10.82 11.33 -20.95
CA ALA A 91 11.88 12.32 -20.69
C ALA A 91 12.67 12.71 -21.97
N ALA A 92 12.76 11.81 -22.94
CA ALA A 92 13.34 12.14 -24.26
C ALA A 92 12.43 13.05 -25.12
N LEU A 93 11.14 13.16 -24.78
CA LEU A 93 10.15 13.95 -25.53
C LEU A 93 9.76 15.27 -24.84
N SER A 94 9.88 15.34 -23.51
CA SER A 94 9.40 16.46 -22.71
C SER A 94 10.24 16.65 -21.44
N ASP A 95 10.48 17.90 -21.06
CA ASP A 95 11.08 18.30 -19.80
C ASP A 95 10.02 18.50 -18.68
N ASN A 96 8.75 18.26 -18.97
CA ASN A 96 7.62 18.50 -18.07
C ASN A 96 7.01 17.18 -17.61
N ILE A 97 7.78 16.39 -16.87
CA ILE A 97 7.32 15.14 -16.29
C ILE A 97 6.75 15.41 -14.91
N PHE A 98 5.56 14.87 -14.69
CA PHE A 98 4.88 14.81 -13.41
C PHE A 98 4.76 13.33 -12.99
N VAL A 99 5.14 12.97 -11.78
CA VAL A 99 5.01 11.60 -11.28
C VAL A 99 3.80 11.50 -10.36
N TRP A 100 2.98 10.48 -10.57
CA TRP A 100 1.99 10.00 -9.63
C TRP A 100 2.49 8.70 -9.02
N ASP A 101 3.00 8.78 -7.80
CA ASP A 101 3.54 7.67 -7.02
C ASP A 101 2.52 7.16 -5.99
N TYR A 102 2.44 5.85 -5.83
CA TYR A 102 1.50 5.15 -4.94
C TYR A 102 2.26 4.57 -3.75
N GLY A 103 2.21 5.24 -2.62
CA GLY A 103 3.09 4.96 -1.48
C GLY A 103 2.45 4.28 -0.27
N ILE A 104 1.23 3.71 -0.39
CA ILE A 104 0.52 3.00 0.69
C ILE A 104 -0.22 1.76 0.15
N ASN A 105 -0.72 0.94 1.05
CA ASN A 105 -1.66 -0.12 0.69
C ASN A 105 -3.10 0.45 0.66
N PHE A 106 -3.78 0.38 -0.48
CA PHE A 106 -5.12 0.95 -0.68
C PHE A 106 -6.25 0.01 -0.24
N ASP A 107 -6.04 -1.30 -0.33
CA ASP A 107 -7.02 -2.29 0.15
C ASP A 107 -6.96 -2.49 1.66
N ASN A 108 -5.81 -2.18 2.29
CA ASN A 108 -5.56 -2.37 3.71
C ASN A 108 -4.71 -1.21 4.26
N MET A 109 -5.26 0.02 4.28
CA MET A 109 -4.54 1.24 4.70
C MET A 109 -3.99 1.16 6.12
N VAL A 110 -4.59 0.31 6.96
CA VAL A 110 -4.19 0.03 8.34
C VAL A 110 -3.31 -1.23 8.44
N ALA A 111 -2.75 -1.73 7.33
CA ALA A 111 -1.76 -2.81 7.36
C ALA A 111 -0.33 -2.27 7.28
N PRO A 112 0.69 -2.97 7.84
CA PRO A 112 2.09 -2.57 7.70
C PRO A 112 2.52 -2.50 6.23
N PHE A 113 3.22 -1.41 5.87
CA PHE A 113 3.68 -1.15 4.51
C PHE A 113 5.09 -0.52 4.52
N PRO A 114 6.15 -1.33 4.82
CA PRO A 114 7.51 -0.84 5.11
C PRO A 114 8.28 -0.47 3.83
N ASN A 115 7.90 0.62 3.17
CA ASN A 115 8.50 1.09 1.92
C ASN A 115 9.41 2.32 2.07
N PHE A 116 9.85 2.66 3.28
CA PHE A 116 10.73 3.82 3.49
C PHE A 116 12.08 3.74 2.75
N PRO A 117 12.73 2.56 2.63
CA PRO A 117 14.01 2.46 1.93
C PRO A 117 13.96 2.84 0.47
N ILE A 118 12.81 2.67 -0.20
CA ILE A 118 12.69 2.96 -1.64
C ILE A 118 12.41 4.43 -1.97
N LEU A 119 11.97 5.24 -0.99
CA LEU A 119 11.52 6.62 -1.23
C LEU A 119 12.63 7.49 -1.85
N LYS A 120 13.81 7.51 -1.24
CA LYS A 120 14.94 8.30 -1.74
C LYS A 120 15.44 7.86 -3.11
N PRO A 121 15.75 6.58 -3.37
CA PRO A 121 16.21 6.14 -4.69
C PRO A 121 15.18 6.40 -5.78
N ASN A 122 13.87 6.19 -5.52
CA ASN A 122 12.82 6.43 -6.50
C ASN A 122 12.65 7.93 -6.81
N ILE A 123 12.60 8.79 -5.80
CA ILE A 123 12.56 10.26 -6.01
C ILE A 123 13.82 10.73 -6.76
N GLY A 124 14.98 10.14 -6.48
CA GLY A 124 16.21 10.39 -7.24
C GLY A 124 16.12 9.95 -8.71
N LEU A 125 15.49 8.82 -8.98
CA LEU A 125 15.20 8.34 -10.33
C LEU A 125 14.27 9.33 -11.06
N PHE A 126 13.19 9.77 -10.45
CA PHE A 126 12.24 10.72 -11.01
C PHE A 126 12.93 12.04 -11.37
N ARG A 127 13.74 12.59 -10.45
CA ARG A 127 14.52 13.83 -10.69
C ARG A 127 15.45 13.71 -11.90
N ARG A 128 16.14 12.57 -12.05
CA ARG A 128 17.05 12.35 -13.20
C ARG A 128 16.30 12.27 -14.54
N ASN A 129 15.02 11.96 -14.50
CA ASN A 129 14.15 11.86 -15.68
C ASN A 129 13.19 13.05 -15.79
N HIS A 130 13.67 14.26 -15.51
CA HIS A 130 12.96 15.53 -15.70
C HIS A 130 11.64 15.67 -14.92
N ALA A 131 11.44 14.88 -13.85
CA ALA A 131 10.28 15.08 -12.98
C ALA A 131 10.44 16.37 -12.17
N THR A 132 9.67 17.38 -12.56
CA THR A 132 9.61 18.69 -11.90
C THR A 132 8.45 18.78 -10.91
N MET A 133 7.49 17.87 -11.02
CA MET A 133 6.33 17.75 -10.14
C MET A 133 6.17 16.31 -9.68
N HIS A 134 5.72 16.14 -8.43
CA HIS A 134 5.49 14.83 -7.83
C HIS A 134 4.23 14.87 -6.97
N PHE A 135 3.28 14.00 -7.28
CA PHE A 135 2.14 13.70 -6.44
C PHE A 135 2.34 12.32 -5.81
N SER A 136 2.61 12.27 -4.53
CA SER A 136 2.70 11.02 -3.80
C SER A 136 1.35 10.72 -3.13
N GLN A 137 0.67 9.68 -3.59
CA GLN A 137 -0.60 9.24 -3.01
C GLN A 137 -0.32 8.40 -1.76
N ILE A 138 -0.14 9.10 -0.65
CA ILE A 138 0.20 8.56 0.67
C ILE A 138 -0.80 8.96 1.75
N GLY A 139 -1.80 9.77 1.40
CA GLY A 139 -2.86 10.24 2.28
C GLY A 139 -3.92 9.15 2.51
N GLY A 140 -3.55 8.09 3.19
CA GLY A 140 -4.47 7.03 3.59
C GLY A 140 -5.39 7.43 4.74
N SER A 141 -5.93 6.42 5.43
CA SER A 141 -6.72 6.64 6.64
C SER A 141 -5.87 7.21 7.77
N TYR A 142 -6.43 8.12 8.56
CA TYR A 142 -5.88 8.44 9.87
C TYR A 142 -5.80 7.15 10.70
N GLY A 143 -4.62 6.86 11.26
CA GLY A 143 -4.32 5.55 11.87
C GLY A 143 -3.79 4.50 10.89
N GLY A 144 -3.58 4.86 9.63
CA GLY A 144 -2.84 4.06 8.67
C GLY A 144 -1.37 3.93 9.04
N ASP A 145 -0.69 2.98 8.41
CA ASP A 145 0.70 2.63 8.72
C ASP A 145 1.63 3.84 8.59
N PHE A 146 2.16 4.30 9.72
CA PHE A 146 3.08 5.44 9.82
C PHE A 146 2.65 6.69 9.01
N SER A 147 1.35 6.97 8.88
CA SER A 147 0.83 8.00 7.96
C SER A 147 1.47 9.37 8.16
N GLU A 148 1.66 9.81 9.40
CA GLU A 148 2.29 11.10 9.73
C GLU A 148 3.79 11.11 9.40
N MET A 149 4.51 10.03 9.74
CA MET A 149 5.93 9.91 9.45
C MET A 149 6.17 9.81 7.94
N ARG A 150 5.36 9.02 7.23
CA ARG A 150 5.46 8.87 5.77
C ARG A 150 5.27 10.22 5.08
N THR A 151 4.24 10.97 5.48
CA THR A 151 3.99 12.32 4.97
C THR A 151 5.20 13.25 5.22
N TYR A 152 5.75 13.22 6.43
CA TYR A 152 6.93 14.02 6.78
C TYR A 152 8.15 13.65 5.93
N VAL A 153 8.48 12.36 5.85
CA VAL A 153 9.66 11.86 5.11
C VAL A 153 9.53 12.17 3.62
N VAL A 154 8.39 11.85 3.00
CA VAL A 154 8.14 12.11 1.59
C VAL A 154 8.23 13.61 1.28
N ALA A 155 7.57 14.47 2.06
CA ALA A 155 7.63 15.91 1.85
C ALA A 155 9.07 16.47 1.94
N LYS A 156 9.89 15.94 2.88
CA LYS A 156 11.29 16.33 3.02
C LYS A 156 12.14 15.87 1.83
N LEU A 157 11.93 14.66 1.34
CA LEU A 157 12.64 14.11 0.18
C LEU A 157 12.21 14.79 -1.12
N MET A 158 10.92 15.12 -1.28
CA MET A 158 10.44 15.91 -2.43
C MET A 158 11.06 17.30 -2.48
N TRP A 159 11.27 17.92 -1.31
CA TRP A 159 11.95 19.23 -1.21
C TRP A 159 13.46 19.12 -1.45
N ASN A 160 14.10 18.12 -0.86
CA ASN A 160 15.53 17.85 -1.03
C ASN A 160 15.79 16.34 -1.03
N PRO A 161 15.89 15.71 -2.22
CA PRO A 161 16.09 14.27 -2.35
C PRO A 161 17.47 13.77 -1.92
N ASP A 162 18.40 14.64 -1.60
CA ASP A 162 19.74 14.26 -1.13
C ASP A 162 19.78 13.95 0.37
N GLN A 163 18.70 14.23 1.11
CA GLN A 163 18.58 13.90 2.54
C GLN A 163 18.62 12.38 2.78
N ASP A 164 19.09 12.00 3.96
CA ASP A 164 19.11 10.61 4.40
C ASP A 164 17.77 10.21 5.02
N THR A 165 17.14 9.14 4.49
CA THR A 165 15.83 8.67 4.90
C THR A 165 15.78 8.26 6.37
N ASP A 166 16.79 7.49 6.85
CA ASP A 166 16.84 7.05 8.25
C ASP A 166 17.01 8.24 9.22
N SER A 167 17.81 9.22 8.84
CA SER A 167 17.97 10.46 9.62
C SER A 167 16.66 11.24 9.74
N LEU A 168 15.86 11.28 8.67
CA LEU A 168 14.53 11.90 8.67
C LEU A 168 13.56 11.13 9.57
N MET A 169 13.53 9.81 9.45
CA MET A 169 12.70 8.94 10.29
C MET A 169 13.05 9.11 11.77
N LEU A 170 14.33 9.01 12.13
CA LEU A 170 14.79 9.17 13.51
C LEU A 170 14.45 10.56 14.07
N ARG A 171 14.60 11.62 13.27
CA ARG A 171 14.23 12.98 13.68
C ARG A 171 12.74 13.07 13.97
N PHE A 172 11.90 12.54 13.06
CA PHE A 172 10.46 12.50 13.28
C PHE A 172 10.11 11.71 14.53
N MET A 173 10.62 10.48 14.66
CA MET A 173 10.29 9.58 15.75
C MET A 173 10.66 10.15 17.12
N ARG A 174 11.83 10.78 17.24
CA ARG A 174 12.25 11.44 18.50
C ARG A 174 11.29 12.54 18.92
N GLY A 175 10.83 13.36 17.99
CA GLY A 175 9.88 14.43 18.27
C GLY A 175 8.45 13.95 18.48
N TYR A 176 8.05 12.87 17.80
CA TYR A 176 6.66 12.40 17.80
C TYR A 176 6.37 11.38 18.90
N TYR A 177 7.31 10.44 19.17
CA TYR A 177 7.15 9.37 20.15
C TYR A 177 7.98 9.59 21.44
N GLY A 178 8.88 10.57 21.47
CA GLY A 178 9.72 10.83 22.64
C GLY A 178 10.51 9.59 23.09
N PRO A 179 10.43 9.18 24.39
CA PRO A 179 11.13 7.99 24.91
C PRO A 179 10.77 6.67 24.24
N ALA A 180 9.63 6.57 23.57
CA ALA A 180 9.23 5.36 22.83
C ALA A 180 9.93 5.22 21.47
N ALA A 181 10.54 6.29 20.94
CA ALA A 181 11.13 6.31 19.60
C ALA A 181 12.11 5.15 19.30
N PRO A 182 13.02 4.72 20.20
CA PRO A 182 13.93 3.62 19.92
C PRO A 182 13.23 2.30 19.62
N TYR A 183 12.13 2.02 20.32
CA TYR A 183 11.34 0.79 20.15
C TYR A 183 10.55 0.81 18.83
N ILE A 184 9.96 1.96 18.48
CA ILE A 184 9.23 2.13 17.21
C ILE A 184 10.19 2.07 16.01
N TYR A 185 11.38 2.65 16.12
CA TYR A 185 12.41 2.55 15.09
C TYR A 185 12.88 1.10 14.91
N GLN A 186 13.11 0.38 16.01
CA GLN A 186 13.48 -1.04 15.95
C GLN A 186 12.37 -1.89 15.31
N TYR A 187 11.10 -1.61 15.61
CA TYR A 187 9.96 -2.27 14.98
C TYR A 187 10.01 -2.08 13.45
N GLU A 188 10.14 -0.86 12.97
CA GLU A 188 10.17 -0.55 11.54
C GLU A 188 11.36 -1.23 10.85
N LYS A 189 12.56 -1.15 11.42
CA LYS A 189 13.76 -1.79 10.84
C LYS A 189 13.67 -3.32 10.81
N LEU A 190 13.02 -3.93 11.80
CA LEU A 190 12.78 -5.37 11.78
C LEU A 190 11.73 -5.75 10.73
N LEU A 191 10.70 -4.93 10.52
CA LEU A 191 9.67 -5.15 9.52
C LEU A 191 10.26 -5.07 8.10
N GLU A 192 11.04 -4.01 7.81
CA GLU A 192 11.80 -3.85 6.56
C GLU A 192 12.72 -5.06 6.31
N GLY A 193 13.53 -5.43 7.31
CA GLY A 193 14.46 -6.55 7.20
C GLY A 193 13.77 -7.90 6.96
N ALA A 194 12.63 -8.12 7.62
CA ALA A 194 11.85 -9.35 7.46
C ALA A 194 11.17 -9.44 6.09
N LEU A 195 10.70 -8.31 5.54
CA LEU A 195 10.17 -8.23 4.18
C LEU A 195 11.23 -8.65 3.16
N LEU A 196 12.41 -8.03 3.22
CA LEU A 196 13.53 -8.32 2.30
C LEU A 196 14.03 -9.76 2.45
N ALA A 197 14.18 -10.26 3.67
CA ALA A 197 14.63 -11.63 3.93
C ALA A 197 13.61 -12.69 3.44
N GLY A 198 12.32 -12.35 3.46
CA GLY A 198 11.25 -13.20 2.97
C GLY A 198 11.14 -13.25 1.44
N GLY A 199 11.80 -12.34 0.72
CA GLY A 199 11.75 -12.25 -0.75
C GLY A 199 10.32 -12.04 -1.29
N GLN A 200 9.43 -11.47 -0.48
CA GLN A 200 8.04 -11.24 -0.86
C GLN A 200 7.89 -9.86 -1.50
N ARG A 201 7.06 -9.81 -2.54
CA ARG A 201 6.65 -8.51 -3.12
C ARG A 201 5.85 -7.69 -2.11
N LEU A 202 5.93 -6.38 -2.19
CA LEU A 202 5.08 -5.45 -1.45
C LEU A 202 4.21 -4.67 -2.45
N TRP A 203 2.94 -5.05 -2.54
CA TRP A 203 2.03 -4.46 -3.51
C TRP A 203 0.96 -3.62 -2.84
N ILE A 204 0.51 -2.58 -3.53
CA ILE A 204 -0.44 -1.58 -3.02
C ILE A 204 -1.86 -2.12 -2.76
N TYR A 205 -2.15 -3.37 -3.13
CA TYR A 205 -3.40 -4.08 -2.86
C TYR A 205 -3.18 -5.41 -2.13
N ASP A 206 -2.05 -5.54 -1.40
CA ASP A 206 -1.75 -6.72 -0.60
C ASP A 206 -2.67 -6.88 0.61
N SER A 207 -2.79 -8.14 1.05
CA SER A 207 -3.42 -8.48 2.32
C SER A 207 -2.36 -8.82 3.38
N PRO A 208 -2.58 -8.54 4.67
CA PRO A 208 -1.71 -9.08 5.73
C PRO A 208 -1.52 -10.59 5.66
N VAL A 209 -2.51 -11.31 5.15
CA VAL A 209 -2.47 -12.78 4.99
C VAL A 209 -1.41 -13.22 3.99
N SER A 210 -1.14 -12.45 2.91
CA SER A 210 -0.09 -12.79 1.93
C SER A 210 1.31 -12.72 2.54
N HIS A 211 1.48 -12.03 3.67
CA HIS A 211 2.75 -11.88 4.39
C HIS A 211 2.86 -12.74 5.66
N LYS A 212 1.88 -13.61 5.94
CA LYS A 212 1.79 -14.41 7.19
C LYS A 212 2.98 -15.35 7.41
N ASP A 213 3.63 -15.79 6.35
CA ASP A 213 4.79 -16.69 6.39
C ASP A 213 6.13 -15.94 6.20
N GLY A 214 6.10 -14.64 5.96
CA GLY A 214 7.24 -13.73 5.79
C GLY A 214 7.32 -12.69 6.91
N MET A 215 7.22 -11.40 6.56
CA MET A 215 7.36 -10.29 7.51
C MET A 215 6.31 -10.30 8.64
N LEU A 216 5.20 -10.97 8.45
CA LEU A 216 4.12 -11.11 9.45
C LEU A 216 4.01 -12.54 10.00
N ASN A 217 5.07 -13.35 9.96
CA ASN A 217 5.07 -14.66 10.60
C ASN A 217 4.90 -14.57 12.12
N ALA A 218 4.53 -15.68 12.77
CA ALA A 218 4.20 -15.69 14.20
C ALA A 218 5.33 -15.16 15.10
N ALA A 219 6.59 -15.49 14.79
CA ALA A 219 7.75 -15.04 15.58
C ALA A 219 7.96 -13.52 15.41
N CYS A 220 7.84 -13.01 14.18
CA CYS A 220 7.94 -11.58 13.89
C CYS A 220 6.83 -10.80 14.60
N ARG A 221 5.57 -11.22 14.47
CA ARG A 221 4.42 -10.54 15.11
C ARG A 221 4.54 -10.52 16.64
N LYS A 222 5.01 -11.62 17.24
CA LYS A 222 5.33 -11.66 18.67
C LYS A 222 6.37 -10.61 19.04
N ARG A 223 7.48 -10.57 18.30
CA ARG A 223 8.56 -9.60 18.55
C ARG A 223 8.09 -8.16 18.38
N TYR A 224 7.28 -7.87 17.37
CA TYR A 224 6.67 -6.55 17.17
C TYR A 224 5.78 -6.16 18.37
N GLY A 225 4.96 -7.08 18.86
CA GLY A 225 4.15 -6.87 20.05
C GLY A 225 4.98 -6.52 21.29
N GLU A 226 6.08 -7.24 21.53
CA GLU A 226 7.02 -6.95 22.63
C GLU A 226 7.63 -5.54 22.53
N LEU A 227 7.96 -5.07 21.31
CA LEU A 227 8.48 -3.73 21.09
C LEU A 227 7.42 -2.67 21.38
N PHE A 228 6.17 -2.87 20.94
CA PHE A 228 5.08 -1.96 21.28
C PHE A 228 4.81 -1.94 22.79
N ASP A 229 4.88 -3.08 23.49
CA ASP A 229 4.73 -3.13 24.94
C ASP A 229 5.85 -2.34 25.66
N CYS A 230 7.08 -2.40 25.15
CA CYS A 230 8.17 -1.58 25.64
C CYS A 230 7.95 -0.09 25.35
N ALA A 231 7.48 0.24 24.15
CA ALA A 231 7.17 1.61 23.73
C ALA A 231 6.05 2.22 24.61
N GLU A 232 4.96 1.49 24.85
CA GLU A 232 3.86 1.95 25.71
C GLU A 232 4.33 2.17 27.14
N ARG A 233 5.13 1.24 27.72
CA ARG A 233 5.71 1.41 29.05
C ARG A 233 6.61 2.63 29.17
N ALA A 234 7.42 2.90 28.14
CA ALA A 234 8.32 4.05 28.13
C ALA A 234 7.61 5.42 28.18
N VAL A 235 6.34 5.46 27.78
CA VAL A 235 5.53 6.69 27.73
C VAL A 235 4.25 6.59 28.57
N ALA A 236 4.15 5.64 29.51
CA ALA A 236 2.93 5.37 30.28
C ALA A 236 2.41 6.60 31.04
N GLY A 237 3.31 7.50 31.46
CA GLY A 237 2.97 8.75 32.16
C GLY A 237 2.55 9.92 31.27
N ASP A 238 2.62 9.77 29.94
CA ASP A 238 2.27 10.83 28.97
C ASP A 238 1.14 10.34 28.07
N SER A 239 -0.06 10.84 28.30
CA SER A 239 -1.26 10.40 27.55
C SER A 239 -1.21 10.72 26.06
N VAL A 240 -0.49 11.79 25.65
CA VAL A 240 -0.34 12.19 24.25
C VAL A 240 0.59 11.23 23.53
N LEU A 241 1.77 10.95 24.12
CA LEU A 241 2.74 10.02 23.54
C LEU A 241 2.18 8.60 23.54
N LEU A 242 1.52 8.17 24.62
CA LEU A 242 0.87 6.85 24.70
C LEU A 242 -0.19 6.67 23.60
N ARG A 243 -1.01 7.71 23.36
CA ARG A 243 -1.99 7.69 22.27
C ARG A 243 -1.31 7.51 20.90
N ARG A 244 -0.20 8.22 20.64
CA ARG A 244 0.56 8.10 19.39
C ARG A 244 1.14 6.70 19.19
N VAL A 245 1.71 6.11 20.24
CA VAL A 245 2.24 4.74 20.20
C VAL A 245 1.12 3.73 19.89
N ARG A 246 -0.02 3.83 20.58
CA ARG A 246 -1.17 2.94 20.35
C ARG A 246 -1.79 3.11 18.97
N LEU A 247 -1.81 4.32 18.43
CA LEU A 247 -2.24 4.56 17.06
C LEU A 247 -1.33 3.83 16.07
N THR A 248 -0.01 3.91 16.28
CA THR A 248 1.00 3.22 15.45
C THR A 248 0.96 1.69 15.61
N ARG A 249 0.40 1.17 16.71
CA ARG A 249 0.21 -0.28 16.93
C ARG A 249 -0.96 -0.86 16.13
N LEU A 250 -1.92 -0.05 15.69
CA LEU A 250 -3.11 -0.52 14.97
C LEU A 250 -2.81 -1.42 13.77
N PRO A 251 -1.79 -1.14 12.91
CA PRO A 251 -1.41 -2.01 11.82
C PRO A 251 -1.06 -3.44 12.24
N LEU A 252 -0.34 -3.60 13.36
CA LEU A 252 -0.03 -4.92 13.89
C LEU A 252 -1.29 -5.64 14.39
N MET A 253 -2.16 -4.94 15.13
CA MET A 253 -3.42 -5.51 15.65
C MET A 253 -4.34 -5.94 14.50
N TYR A 254 -4.50 -5.09 13.48
CA TYR A 254 -5.27 -5.42 12.27
C TYR A 254 -4.71 -6.66 11.56
N SER A 255 -3.38 -6.73 11.41
CA SER A 255 -2.72 -7.89 10.79
C SER A 255 -2.91 -9.17 11.59
N ASN A 256 -2.86 -9.09 12.92
CA ASN A 256 -3.15 -10.23 13.79
C ASN A 256 -4.56 -10.77 13.57
N LEU A 257 -5.55 -9.88 13.48
CA LEU A 257 -6.94 -10.25 13.21
C LEU A 257 -7.12 -10.86 11.81
N GLU A 258 -6.55 -10.25 10.78
CA GLU A 258 -6.64 -10.73 9.40
C GLU A 258 -6.00 -12.12 9.23
N ILE A 259 -4.86 -12.37 9.87
CA ILE A 259 -4.20 -13.69 9.85
C ILE A 259 -5.01 -14.69 10.68
N ALA A 260 -5.50 -14.30 11.86
CA ALA A 260 -6.27 -15.19 12.72
C ALA A 260 -7.56 -15.70 12.06
N ARG A 261 -8.26 -14.87 11.24
CA ARG A 261 -9.47 -15.33 10.54
C ARG A 261 -9.21 -16.45 9.54
N THR A 262 -7.97 -16.62 9.08
CA THR A 262 -7.55 -17.68 8.14
C THR A 262 -6.81 -18.84 8.83
N THR A 263 -6.71 -18.83 10.18
CA THR A 263 -6.01 -19.84 10.96
C THR A 263 -7.02 -20.75 11.65
N ALA A 264 -6.93 -22.07 11.42
CA ALA A 264 -7.86 -23.06 11.96
C ALA A 264 -7.76 -23.16 13.49
N ASP A 265 -6.55 -23.43 14.01
CA ASP A 265 -6.27 -23.66 15.44
C ASP A 265 -5.87 -22.34 16.12
N LYS A 266 -6.78 -21.35 16.13
CA LYS A 266 -6.54 -20.05 16.77
C LYS A 266 -7.00 -20.05 18.22
N ASP A 267 -6.28 -19.32 19.08
CA ASP A 267 -6.75 -18.99 20.42
C ASP A 267 -7.88 -17.97 20.33
N LEU A 268 -9.12 -18.44 20.45
CA LEU A 268 -10.31 -17.58 20.36
C LEU A 268 -10.34 -16.51 21.44
N GLY A 269 -9.85 -16.79 22.66
CA GLY A 269 -9.80 -15.81 23.74
C GLY A 269 -8.85 -14.66 23.41
N ALA A 270 -7.68 -14.99 22.86
CA ALA A 270 -6.72 -13.98 22.41
C ALA A 270 -7.28 -13.16 21.24
N VAL A 271 -7.95 -13.79 20.27
CA VAL A 271 -8.57 -13.10 19.12
C VAL A 271 -9.67 -12.14 19.57
N VAL A 272 -10.56 -12.56 20.49
CA VAL A 272 -11.61 -11.67 21.04
C VAL A 272 -10.98 -10.48 21.76
N SER A 273 -9.97 -10.72 22.60
CA SER A 273 -9.27 -9.65 23.32
C SER A 273 -8.60 -8.64 22.37
N GLU A 274 -7.96 -9.13 21.29
CA GLU A 274 -7.35 -8.26 20.26
C GLU A 274 -8.40 -7.46 19.49
N LEU A 275 -9.54 -8.09 19.13
CA LEU A 275 -10.64 -7.44 18.41
C LEU A 275 -11.27 -6.32 19.26
N ASP A 276 -11.52 -6.59 20.55
CA ASP A 276 -12.09 -5.61 21.48
C ASP A 276 -11.14 -4.42 21.70
N ALA A 277 -9.84 -4.71 21.83
CA ALA A 277 -8.81 -3.66 21.94
C ALA A 277 -8.70 -2.85 20.64
N PHE A 278 -8.74 -3.49 19.48
CA PHE A 278 -8.71 -2.83 18.18
C PHE A 278 -9.93 -1.90 18.01
N GLU A 279 -11.14 -2.41 18.25
CA GLU A 279 -12.39 -1.63 18.16
C GLU A 279 -12.37 -0.43 19.10
N LYS A 280 -11.92 -0.63 20.34
CA LYS A 280 -11.74 0.45 21.31
C LYS A 280 -10.81 1.54 20.77
N TYR A 281 -9.65 1.16 20.23
CA TYR A 281 -8.68 2.15 19.79
C TYR A 281 -9.11 2.86 18.50
N VAL A 282 -9.65 2.15 17.52
CA VAL A 282 -10.13 2.80 16.27
C VAL A 282 -11.26 3.77 16.56
N THR A 283 -12.13 3.45 17.53
CA THR A 283 -13.22 4.33 17.98
C THR A 283 -12.68 5.54 18.75
N GLN A 284 -11.83 5.30 19.75
CA GLN A 284 -11.24 6.35 20.58
C GLN A 284 -10.40 7.33 19.77
N PHE A 285 -9.69 6.84 18.76
CA PHE A 285 -8.81 7.67 17.95
C PHE A 285 -9.51 8.28 16.73
N GLY A 286 -10.73 7.86 16.42
CA GLY A 286 -11.52 8.40 15.32
C GLY A 286 -11.05 7.92 13.94
N VAL A 287 -10.55 6.67 13.85
CA VAL A 287 -10.24 6.03 12.56
C VAL A 287 -11.54 5.78 11.81
N LYS A 288 -11.65 6.26 10.58
CA LYS A 288 -12.93 6.25 9.84
C LYS A 288 -13.00 5.17 8.77
N THR A 289 -11.88 4.80 8.17
CA THR A 289 -11.87 3.85 7.07
C THR A 289 -10.62 2.95 7.13
N LEU A 290 -10.76 1.71 6.65
CA LEU A 290 -9.67 0.73 6.56
C LEU A 290 -9.08 0.61 5.15
N ASN A 291 -9.80 1.10 4.13
CA ASN A 291 -9.39 1.01 2.73
C ASN A 291 -10.00 2.14 1.88
N GLU A 292 -9.59 2.20 0.60
CA GLU A 292 -10.09 3.20 -0.34
C GLU A 292 -11.60 3.10 -0.65
N ARG A 293 -12.23 1.96 -0.34
CA ARG A 293 -13.68 1.74 -0.50
C ARG A 293 -14.49 2.24 0.70
N ASN A 294 -13.85 2.91 1.64
CA ASN A 294 -14.44 3.48 2.85
C ASN A 294 -15.08 2.45 3.81
N ASN A 295 -14.53 1.24 3.87
CA ASN A 295 -14.96 0.27 4.87
C ASN A 295 -14.65 0.77 6.28
N SER A 296 -15.69 0.89 7.13
CA SER A 296 -15.51 1.40 8.48
C SER A 296 -14.93 0.34 9.42
N PRO A 297 -14.07 0.73 10.37
CA PRO A 297 -13.55 -0.20 11.39
C PRO A 297 -14.65 -0.84 12.24
N GLN A 298 -15.73 -0.12 12.56
CA GLN A 298 -16.85 -0.62 13.35
C GLN A 298 -17.60 -1.73 12.60
N GLU A 299 -17.87 -1.52 11.30
CA GLU A 299 -18.50 -2.53 10.46
C GLU A 299 -17.59 -3.76 10.30
N TYR A 300 -16.28 -3.55 10.15
CA TYR A 300 -15.30 -4.63 10.15
C TYR A 300 -15.36 -5.47 11.43
N CYS A 301 -15.34 -4.83 12.60
CA CYS A 301 -15.39 -5.53 13.90
C CYS A 301 -16.72 -6.29 14.09
N ARG A 302 -17.86 -5.69 13.67
CA ARG A 302 -19.16 -6.34 13.69
C ARG A 302 -19.17 -7.60 12.83
N LEU A 303 -18.76 -7.48 11.56
CA LEU A 303 -18.69 -8.60 10.62
C LEU A 303 -17.68 -9.66 11.04
N TYR A 304 -16.56 -9.26 11.69
CA TYR A 304 -15.57 -10.18 12.20
C TYR A 304 -16.19 -11.09 13.30
N ARG A 305 -16.93 -10.50 14.25
CA ARG A 305 -17.65 -11.26 15.28
C ARG A 305 -18.66 -12.23 14.68
N GLU A 306 -19.46 -11.77 13.74
CA GLU A 306 -20.52 -12.57 13.12
C GLU A 306 -19.99 -13.75 12.30
N ARG A 307 -18.87 -13.58 11.60
CA ARG A 307 -18.39 -14.57 10.64
C ARG A 307 -17.29 -15.47 11.16
N TYR A 308 -16.44 -14.99 12.07
CA TYR A 308 -15.20 -15.67 12.45
C TYR A 308 -15.10 -16.01 13.94
N LEU A 309 -16.01 -15.49 14.75
CA LEU A 309 -16.15 -15.92 16.14
C LEU A 309 -17.41 -16.78 16.23
N PRO A 310 -17.34 -18.00 16.82
CA PRO A 310 -18.51 -18.84 16.99
C PRO A 310 -19.51 -18.10 17.87
N ALA A 311 -20.75 -17.95 17.39
CA ALA A 311 -21.87 -17.67 18.26
C ALA A 311 -21.98 -18.82 19.29
N GLU A 312 -22.58 -18.56 20.44
CA GLU A 312 -22.87 -19.61 21.43
C GLU A 312 -23.65 -20.83 20.87
N ASN A 313 -24.26 -20.63 19.68
CA ASN A 313 -24.80 -21.70 18.85
C ASN A 313 -23.76 -22.03 17.75
N SER A 314 -22.87 -22.95 18.06
CA SER A 314 -21.84 -23.50 17.19
C SER A 314 -22.37 -23.83 15.79
N ASN A 315 -21.55 -23.55 14.76
CA ASN A 315 -21.73 -24.06 13.40
C ASN A 315 -22.08 -25.57 13.47
N LEU A 316 -23.33 -25.90 13.21
CA LEU A 316 -23.84 -27.29 13.26
C LEU A 316 -23.13 -28.22 12.28
N ALA A 317 -22.44 -27.65 11.28
CA ALA A 317 -21.62 -28.39 10.34
C ALA A 317 -20.17 -28.60 10.80
N LEU A 318 -19.74 -27.98 11.93
CA LEU A 318 -18.37 -28.13 12.43
C LEU A 318 -18.11 -29.61 12.81
N GLY A 319 -17.14 -30.24 12.13
CA GLY A 319 -16.82 -31.66 12.34
C GLY A 319 -17.80 -32.65 11.70
N ALA A 320 -18.84 -32.19 11.00
CA ALA A 320 -19.75 -33.07 10.28
C ALA A 320 -19.03 -33.82 9.14
N ARG A 321 -19.45 -35.04 8.89
CA ARG A 321 -18.98 -35.82 7.74
C ARG A 321 -19.64 -35.32 6.45
N ILE A 322 -18.82 -34.82 5.52
CA ILE A 322 -19.30 -34.46 4.18
C ILE A 322 -19.23 -35.69 3.27
N VAL A 323 -20.33 -35.95 2.57
CA VAL A 323 -20.39 -36.93 1.50
C VAL A 323 -20.62 -36.16 0.19
N TRP A 324 -19.61 -36.10 -0.64
CA TRP A 324 -19.71 -35.50 -1.97
C TRP A 324 -20.52 -36.40 -2.88
N ILE A 325 -21.61 -35.88 -3.45
CA ILE A 325 -22.39 -36.57 -4.49
C ILE A 325 -21.62 -36.45 -5.83
N ASP A 326 -21.07 -35.26 -6.10
CA ASP A 326 -20.16 -34.97 -7.20
C ASP A 326 -18.89 -34.29 -6.68
N ALA A 327 -17.74 -34.61 -7.26
CA ALA A 327 -16.48 -33.97 -6.90
C ALA A 327 -16.50 -32.47 -7.26
N PRO A 328 -16.16 -31.55 -6.34
CA PRO A 328 -16.07 -30.15 -6.68
C PRO A 328 -15.03 -29.89 -7.77
N ALA A 329 -15.26 -28.90 -8.63
CA ALA A 329 -14.29 -28.50 -9.63
C ALA A 329 -12.95 -28.12 -8.96
N GLU A 330 -11.84 -28.47 -9.60
CA GLU A 330 -10.48 -28.34 -9.01
C GLU A 330 -10.19 -26.94 -8.45
N LYS A 331 -10.67 -25.89 -9.12
CA LYS A 331 -10.54 -24.50 -8.66
C LYS A 331 -11.27 -24.17 -7.35
N TYR A 332 -12.16 -25.04 -6.88
CA TYR A 332 -12.89 -24.88 -5.61
C TYR A 332 -12.48 -25.91 -4.55
N ARG A 333 -11.46 -26.74 -4.83
CA ARG A 333 -10.89 -27.64 -3.85
C ARG A 333 -9.98 -26.85 -2.92
N ALA A 334 -10.49 -26.50 -1.75
CA ALA A 334 -9.67 -25.94 -0.67
C ALA A 334 -9.11 -27.05 0.24
N SER A 335 -9.46 -27.11 1.49
CA SER A 335 -8.87 -28.02 2.49
C SER A 335 -9.32 -29.50 2.41
N GLY A 336 -9.83 -29.96 1.28
CA GLY A 336 -10.31 -31.35 1.10
C GLY A 336 -11.67 -31.60 1.74
N GLU A 337 -11.88 -32.80 2.30
CA GLU A 337 -13.18 -33.22 2.85
C GLU A 337 -13.70 -32.38 4.02
N LYS A 338 -12.85 -31.61 4.68
CA LYS A 338 -13.19 -30.74 5.82
C LYS A 338 -13.49 -29.29 5.43
N THR A 339 -13.38 -28.93 4.16
CA THR A 339 -13.47 -27.51 3.68
C THR A 339 -14.74 -26.78 4.14
N LEU A 340 -15.87 -27.47 4.31
CA LEU A 340 -17.13 -26.85 4.73
C LEU A 340 -17.41 -27.03 6.25
N THR A 341 -16.53 -27.72 6.98
CA THR A 341 -16.74 -28.08 8.38
C THR A 341 -15.56 -27.74 9.27
N ASP A 342 -14.56 -27.03 8.74
CA ASP A 342 -13.36 -26.59 9.46
C ASP A 342 -13.55 -25.24 10.19
N GLY A 343 -14.68 -24.57 9.98
CA GLY A 343 -15.00 -23.29 10.62
C GLY A 343 -14.26 -22.09 10.04
N LEU A 344 -13.66 -22.23 8.86
CA LEU A 344 -12.85 -21.19 8.20
C LEU A 344 -13.64 -20.33 7.18
N PHE A 345 -14.99 -20.41 7.15
CA PHE A 345 -15.84 -19.61 6.26
C PHE A 345 -16.53 -18.48 6.99
#